data_704ad7de75668ab0e5ff79b3a8d6fc4e
#
_entry.id   704ad7de75668ab0e5ff79b3a8d6fc4e
#
_cell.length_a   1.000
_cell.length_b   1.000
_cell.length_c   1.000
_cell.angle_alpha   90.00
_cell.angle_beta   90.00
_cell.angle_gamma   90.00
#
_symmetry.space_group_name_H-M   'P 1'
#
loop_
_entity.id
_entity.type
_entity.pdbx_description
1 polymer ?
#
loop_
_entity_poly.entity_id
_entity_poly.type
_entity_poly.pdbx_seq_one_letter_code
_entity_poly.pdbx_strand_id
1 'polypeptide(L)'
;MVSADPIVAATTNTDLPDTGSTVADIGEFALIDSVTCQPQHSSTILGPGDDAAIVSARNSRAVVSTDILIEGEHFRRDWSDPYSIGRRAIAQNAADIEAMGAHPTGYVVALAAPRDTPATFITVSYTH
;
A
#
# COMPACT_ATOMS: atom_id res chain seq x y z
N MET A 1 18.52 -11.07 24.54
CA MET A 1 19.42 -11.21 23.38
C MET A 1 18.68 -12.04 22.36
N VAL A 2 17.97 -11.40 21.43
CA VAL A 2 17.17 -12.09 20.40
C VAL A 2 18.08 -12.31 19.22
N SER A 3 18.34 -13.58 18.87
CA SER A 3 19.12 -14.00 17.73
C SER A 3 18.37 -13.57 16.46
N ALA A 4 19.00 -12.79 15.61
CA ALA A 4 18.49 -12.46 14.29
C ALA A 4 18.82 -13.60 13.35
N ASP A 5 17.85 -14.44 13.04
CA ASP A 5 17.95 -15.34 11.91
C ASP A 5 17.87 -14.54 10.59
N PRO A 6 18.60 -14.96 9.54
CA PRO A 6 18.65 -14.21 8.29
C PRO A 6 17.28 -14.23 7.62
N ILE A 7 16.84 -13.02 7.26
CA ILE A 7 15.63 -12.73 6.48
C ILE A 7 15.64 -13.60 5.23
N VAL A 8 14.63 -14.45 5.11
CA VAL A 8 14.36 -15.22 3.88
C VAL A 8 14.12 -14.20 2.75
N ALA A 9 14.94 -14.30 1.72
CA ALA A 9 14.81 -13.46 0.54
C ALA A 9 13.41 -13.61 -0.04
N ALA A 10 12.70 -12.50 -0.19
CA ALA A 10 11.44 -12.45 -0.89
C ALA A 10 11.63 -13.02 -2.29
N THR A 11 10.91 -14.08 -2.61
CA THR A 11 10.79 -14.59 -3.97
C THR A 11 10.13 -13.50 -4.80
N THR A 12 10.88 -12.92 -5.73
CA THR A 12 10.37 -11.99 -6.74
C THR A 12 9.44 -12.75 -7.68
N ASN A 13 8.18 -12.89 -7.31
CA ASN A 13 7.16 -13.27 -8.27
C ASN A 13 6.71 -12.00 -8.99
N THR A 14 7.28 -11.75 -10.18
CA THR A 14 7.06 -10.55 -11.00
C THR A 14 5.89 -10.75 -11.97
N ASP A 15 4.94 -11.59 -11.65
CA ASP A 15 3.74 -11.73 -12.45
C ASP A 15 2.72 -10.64 -12.03
N LEU A 16 2.81 -9.48 -12.69
CA LEU A 16 1.71 -8.53 -12.69
C LEU A 16 0.44 -9.25 -13.13
N PRO A 17 -0.72 -8.95 -12.54
CA PRO A 17 -1.98 -9.52 -12.98
C PRO A 17 -2.15 -9.34 -14.48
N ASP A 18 -2.67 -10.36 -15.15
CA ASP A 18 -3.03 -10.27 -16.56
C ASP A 18 -3.93 -9.04 -16.78
N THR A 19 -3.68 -8.29 -17.86
CA THR A 19 -4.37 -7.02 -18.15
C THR A 19 -5.89 -7.15 -18.26
N GLY A 20 -6.42 -8.36 -18.33
CA GLY A 20 -7.85 -8.66 -18.35
C GLY A 20 -8.45 -9.10 -17.00
N SER A 21 -7.62 -9.38 -15.98
CA SER A 21 -8.12 -9.90 -14.69
C SER A 21 -8.70 -8.78 -13.82
N THR A 22 -9.81 -9.10 -13.15
CA THR A 22 -10.45 -8.22 -12.16
C THR A 22 -9.99 -8.54 -10.75
N VAL A 23 -10.32 -7.67 -9.79
CA VAL A 23 -10.12 -7.92 -8.35
C VAL A 23 -10.78 -9.23 -7.92
N ALA A 24 -11.96 -9.55 -8.47
CA ALA A 24 -12.64 -10.81 -8.16
C ALA A 24 -11.92 -12.06 -8.68
N ASP A 25 -11.21 -11.93 -9.79
CA ASP A 25 -10.54 -13.06 -10.44
C ASP A 25 -9.24 -13.45 -9.71
N ILE A 26 -8.48 -12.47 -9.24
CA ILE A 26 -7.19 -12.72 -8.56
C ILE A 26 -7.34 -12.95 -7.06
N GLY A 27 -8.37 -12.42 -6.43
CA GLY A 27 -8.61 -12.52 -5.00
C GLY A 27 -7.74 -11.60 -4.15
N GLU A 28 -8.06 -11.55 -2.85
CA GLU A 28 -7.49 -10.58 -1.90
C GLU A 28 -5.98 -10.76 -1.70
N PHE A 29 -5.52 -11.97 -1.41
CA PHE A 29 -4.11 -12.21 -1.09
C PHE A 29 -3.19 -11.92 -2.27
N ALA A 30 -3.55 -12.34 -3.48
CA ALA A 30 -2.75 -12.05 -4.66
C ALA A 30 -2.74 -10.54 -4.98
N LEU A 31 -3.83 -9.83 -4.68
CA LEU A 31 -3.87 -8.37 -4.81
C LEU A 31 -2.93 -7.70 -3.81
N ILE A 32 -2.96 -8.11 -2.54
CA ILE A 32 -2.06 -7.61 -1.48
C ILE A 32 -0.60 -7.85 -1.89
N ASP A 33 -0.26 -9.06 -2.28
CA ASP A 33 1.09 -9.40 -2.74
C ASP A 33 1.56 -8.49 -3.88
N SER A 34 0.68 -8.21 -4.85
CA SER A 34 1.01 -7.37 -6.00
C SER A 34 1.34 -5.92 -5.64
N VAL A 35 0.81 -5.40 -4.54
CA VAL A 35 1.05 -4.01 -4.09
C VAL A 35 2.11 -3.90 -3.00
N THR A 36 2.42 -4.99 -2.28
CA THR A 36 3.40 -5.01 -1.18
C THR A 36 4.77 -5.54 -1.58
N CYS A 37 4.96 -5.99 -2.81
CA CYS A 37 6.24 -6.51 -3.32
C CYS A 37 7.37 -5.47 -3.42
N GLN A 38 7.09 -4.19 -3.16
CA GLN A 38 8.07 -3.11 -3.24
C GLN A 38 9.07 -3.16 -2.08
N PRO A 39 10.32 -2.66 -2.30
CA PRO A 39 11.31 -2.56 -1.23
C PRO A 39 10.75 -1.79 -0.03
N GLN A 40 10.87 -2.39 1.15
CA GLN A 40 10.38 -1.78 2.38
C GLN A 40 11.33 -0.68 2.87
N HIS A 41 10.77 0.33 3.53
CA HIS A 41 11.57 1.39 4.16
C HIS A 41 12.45 0.83 5.28
N SER A 42 13.60 1.46 5.53
CA SER A 42 14.57 1.06 6.56
C SER A 42 14.02 1.05 8.00
N SER A 43 12.88 1.68 8.24
CA SER A 43 12.15 1.61 9.52
C SER A 43 11.31 0.34 9.67
N THR A 44 11.09 -0.41 8.60
CA THR A 44 10.32 -1.66 8.63
C THR A 44 11.19 -2.76 9.18
N ILE A 45 10.81 -3.32 10.33
CA ILE A 45 11.51 -4.45 10.99
C ILE A 45 10.98 -5.76 10.40
N LEU A 46 9.66 -5.84 10.21
CA LEU A 46 8.98 -6.95 9.54
C LEU A 46 7.96 -6.33 8.58
N GLY A 47 8.05 -6.69 7.32
CA GLY A 47 7.11 -6.24 6.29
C GLY A 47 5.69 -6.78 6.50
N PRO A 48 4.73 -6.39 5.64
CA PRO A 48 3.39 -6.91 5.70
C PRO A 48 3.40 -8.43 5.66
N GLY A 49 2.83 -9.05 6.70
CA GLY A 49 2.56 -10.48 6.75
C GLY A 49 1.09 -10.71 6.42
N ASP A 50 0.46 -11.61 7.18
CA ASP A 50 -0.96 -11.91 7.02
C ASP A 50 -1.83 -10.70 7.41
N ASP A 51 -1.62 -10.15 8.60
CA ASP A 51 -2.49 -9.08 9.15
C ASP A 51 -1.74 -7.80 9.55
N ALA A 52 -0.42 -7.81 9.64
CA ALA A 52 0.32 -6.69 10.23
C ALA A 52 1.77 -6.59 9.75
N ALA A 53 2.37 -5.44 10.03
CA ALA A 53 3.79 -5.18 9.87
C ALA A 53 4.38 -4.63 11.19
N ILE A 54 5.69 -4.79 11.37
CA ILE A 54 6.41 -4.21 12.51
C ILE A 54 7.30 -3.08 12.01
N VAL A 55 7.08 -1.90 12.54
CA VAL A 55 7.88 -0.71 12.22
C VAL A 55 8.55 -0.15 13.48
N SER A 56 9.76 0.39 13.30
CA SER A 56 10.44 1.07 14.39
C SER A 56 9.90 2.48 14.57
N ALA A 57 9.54 2.86 15.80
CA ALA A 57 9.15 4.22 16.12
C ALA A 57 10.30 4.95 16.82
N ARG A 58 10.85 5.99 16.20
CA ARG A 58 11.86 6.85 16.84
C ARG A 58 11.25 7.55 18.05
N ASN A 59 12.01 7.62 19.14
CA ASN A 59 11.58 8.26 20.39
C ASN A 59 10.31 7.65 21.00
N SER A 60 10.00 6.39 20.71
CA SER A 60 8.85 5.66 21.26
C SER A 60 7.51 6.36 21.02
N ARG A 61 7.41 7.17 19.95
CA ARG A 61 6.18 7.85 19.54
C ARG A 61 5.92 7.60 18.07
N ALA A 62 4.66 7.37 17.74
CA ALA A 62 4.17 7.25 16.37
C ALA A 62 2.97 8.18 16.18
N VAL A 63 2.91 8.83 15.02
CA VAL A 63 1.71 9.50 14.51
C VAL A 63 1.16 8.59 13.43
N VAL A 64 -0.11 8.24 13.52
CA VAL A 64 -0.77 7.34 12.56
C VAL A 64 -2.03 8.02 12.05
N SER A 65 -2.18 8.07 10.74
CA SER A 65 -3.38 8.50 10.03
C SER A 65 -3.67 7.55 8.89
N THR A 66 -4.91 7.43 8.50
CA THR A 66 -5.33 6.73 7.29
C THR A 66 -6.61 7.35 6.77
N ASP A 67 -6.57 7.76 5.52
CA ASP A 67 -7.69 8.30 4.77
C ASP A 67 -8.14 7.34 3.68
N ILE A 68 -9.42 7.40 3.34
CA ILE A 68 -9.99 6.64 2.23
C ILE A 68 -10.40 7.58 1.09
N LEU A 69 -10.07 7.20 -0.14
CA LEU A 69 -10.62 7.81 -1.34
C LEU A 69 -11.77 6.96 -1.87
N ILE A 70 -12.91 7.61 -2.13
CA ILE A 70 -14.14 6.95 -2.61
C ILE A 70 -14.42 7.44 -4.03
N GLU A 71 -14.61 6.52 -4.96
CA GLU A 71 -15.02 6.84 -6.33
C GLU A 71 -16.39 7.52 -6.33
N GLY A 72 -16.53 8.56 -7.15
CA GLY A 72 -17.72 9.40 -7.21
C GLY A 72 -17.72 10.58 -6.25
N GLU A 73 -16.98 10.48 -5.11
CA GLU A 73 -16.85 11.55 -4.11
C GLU A 73 -15.49 12.25 -4.20
N HIS A 74 -14.42 11.49 -4.18
CA HIS A 74 -13.06 12.02 -4.09
C HIS A 74 -12.30 11.96 -5.42
N PHE A 75 -12.67 11.02 -6.29
CA PHE A 75 -12.12 10.87 -7.64
C PHE A 75 -13.16 10.23 -8.58
N ARG A 76 -12.85 10.27 -9.87
CA ARG A 76 -13.60 9.55 -10.92
C ARG A 76 -12.61 8.93 -11.89
N ARG A 77 -12.82 7.66 -12.24
CA ARG A 77 -11.94 6.92 -13.16
C ARG A 77 -11.99 7.42 -14.60
N ASP A 78 -13.03 8.14 -14.99
CA ASP A 78 -13.13 8.81 -16.29
C ASP A 78 -12.40 10.17 -16.33
N TRP A 79 -11.93 10.67 -15.19
CA TRP A 79 -11.17 11.93 -15.07
C TRP A 79 -9.70 11.73 -14.71
N SER A 80 -9.40 10.67 -13.99
CA SER A 80 -8.07 10.45 -13.41
C SER A 80 -7.59 9.04 -13.69
N ASP A 81 -6.35 8.92 -14.08
CA ASP A 81 -5.67 7.64 -14.21
C ASP A 81 -5.31 7.03 -12.84
N PRO A 82 -5.05 5.71 -12.78
CA PRO A 82 -4.76 5.03 -11.51
C PRO A 82 -3.54 5.58 -10.79
N TYR A 83 -2.50 5.96 -11.51
CA TYR A 83 -1.29 6.55 -10.94
C TYR A 83 -1.58 7.88 -10.20
N SER A 84 -2.36 8.76 -10.82
CA SER A 84 -2.76 10.04 -10.22
C SER A 84 -3.63 9.85 -8.98
N ILE A 85 -4.50 8.83 -8.96
CA ILE A 85 -5.34 8.49 -7.81
C ILE A 85 -4.48 7.98 -6.66
N GLY A 86 -3.55 7.08 -6.92
CA GLY A 86 -2.60 6.57 -5.91
C GLY A 86 -1.73 7.68 -5.32
N ARG A 87 -1.15 8.53 -6.17
CA ARG A 87 -0.39 9.70 -5.71
C ARG A 87 -1.21 10.61 -4.80
N ARG A 88 -2.47 10.84 -5.12
CA ARG A 88 -3.37 11.66 -4.29
C ARG A 88 -3.60 11.00 -2.93
N ALA A 89 -3.86 9.69 -2.90
CA ALA A 89 -4.06 8.95 -1.66
C ALA A 89 -2.85 9.07 -0.72
N ILE A 90 -1.64 8.88 -1.26
CA ILE A 90 -0.40 8.99 -0.49
C ILE A 90 -0.16 10.44 -0.04
N ALA A 91 -0.32 11.43 -0.92
CA ALA A 91 -0.09 12.83 -0.60
C ALA A 91 -1.04 13.36 0.49
N GLN A 92 -2.30 12.93 0.49
CA GLN A 92 -3.29 13.32 1.50
C GLN A 92 -2.90 12.76 2.88
N ASN A 93 -2.58 11.48 2.96
CA ASN A 93 -2.10 10.86 4.20
C ASN A 93 -0.77 11.48 4.70
N ALA A 94 0.16 11.78 3.79
CA ALA A 94 1.41 12.45 4.14
C ALA A 94 1.17 13.84 4.72
N ALA A 95 0.26 14.62 4.13
CA ALA A 95 -0.07 15.96 4.60
C ALA A 95 -0.63 15.95 6.04
N ASP A 96 -1.43 14.97 6.41
CA ASP A 96 -1.95 14.83 7.78
C ASP A 96 -0.83 14.55 8.79
N ILE A 97 0.11 13.68 8.43
CA ILE A 97 1.28 13.39 9.27
C ILE A 97 2.17 14.61 9.42
N GLU A 98 2.41 15.35 8.34
CA GLU A 98 3.22 16.58 8.34
C GLU A 98 2.54 17.70 9.12
N ALA A 99 1.22 17.84 9.05
CA ALA A 99 0.45 18.80 9.84
C ALA A 99 0.59 18.57 11.36
N MET A 100 0.87 17.35 11.78
CA MET A 100 1.19 17.00 13.16
C MET A 100 2.67 17.20 13.54
N GLY A 101 3.48 17.76 12.63
CA GLY A 101 4.91 17.99 12.82
C GLY A 101 5.76 16.71 12.75
N ALA A 102 5.25 15.65 12.14
CA ALA A 102 5.96 14.39 11.96
C ALA A 102 6.42 14.23 10.50
N HIS A 103 7.31 13.26 10.26
CA HIS A 103 7.74 12.87 8.91
C HIS A 103 7.16 11.50 8.58
N PRO A 104 6.51 11.34 7.40
CA PRO A 104 6.02 10.04 6.95
C PRO A 104 7.19 9.03 6.83
N THR A 105 7.02 7.84 7.36
CA THR A 105 8.00 6.74 7.30
C THR A 105 7.42 5.46 6.73
N GLY A 106 6.13 5.44 6.46
CA GLY A 106 5.39 4.35 5.88
C GLY A 106 3.92 4.71 5.74
N TYR A 107 3.18 3.90 5.04
CA TYR A 107 1.75 4.11 4.80
C TYR A 107 0.98 2.84 5.13
N VAL A 108 -0.19 3.03 5.73
CA VAL A 108 -1.20 1.99 5.88
C VAL A 108 -2.30 2.28 4.86
N VAL A 109 -2.61 1.31 4.03
CA VAL A 109 -3.61 1.47 2.97
C VAL A 109 -4.83 0.60 3.29
N ALA A 110 -5.99 1.25 3.46
CA ALA A 110 -7.27 0.57 3.49
C ALA A 110 -7.88 0.65 2.08
N LEU A 111 -8.03 -0.49 1.41
CA LEU A 111 -8.53 -0.57 0.05
C LEU A 111 -9.90 -1.22 0.00
N ALA A 112 -10.87 -0.52 -0.59
CA ALA A 112 -12.14 -1.09 -0.99
C ALA A 112 -12.37 -0.80 -2.48
N ALA A 113 -12.59 -1.82 -3.27
CA ALA A 113 -12.83 -1.70 -4.70
C ALA A 113 -14.00 -2.60 -5.14
N PRO A 114 -14.80 -2.17 -6.14
CA PRO A 114 -15.75 -3.04 -6.79
C PRO A 114 -15.07 -4.31 -7.33
N ARG A 115 -15.79 -5.42 -7.30
CA ARG A 115 -15.25 -6.73 -7.71
C ARG A 115 -14.81 -6.79 -9.18
N ASP A 116 -15.41 -5.98 -10.02
CA ASP A 116 -15.15 -5.85 -11.45
C ASP A 116 -14.05 -4.83 -11.78
N THR A 117 -13.41 -4.25 -10.77
CA THR A 117 -12.28 -3.34 -10.99
C THR A 117 -11.11 -4.12 -11.58
N PRO A 118 -10.48 -3.64 -12.68
CA PRO A 118 -9.27 -4.27 -13.19
C PRO A 118 -8.19 -4.35 -12.12
N ALA A 119 -7.59 -5.51 -11.93
CA ALA A 119 -6.53 -5.70 -10.93
C ALA A 119 -5.33 -4.79 -11.19
N THR A 120 -4.99 -4.56 -12.45
CA THR A 120 -3.93 -3.63 -12.87
C THR A 120 -4.21 -2.19 -12.44
N PHE A 121 -5.49 -1.78 -12.32
CA PHE A 121 -5.83 -0.45 -11.82
C PHE A 121 -5.32 -0.25 -10.39
N ILE A 122 -5.53 -1.25 -9.53
CA ILE A 122 -5.07 -1.21 -8.14
C ILE A 122 -3.54 -1.28 -8.07
N THR A 123 -2.94 -2.22 -8.79
CA THR A 123 -1.48 -2.38 -8.79
C THR A 123 -0.79 -1.08 -9.21
N VAL A 124 -1.21 -0.47 -10.32
CA VAL A 124 -0.63 0.81 -10.79
C VAL A 124 -0.84 1.94 -9.78
N SER A 125 -1.99 1.98 -9.07
CA SER A 125 -2.26 3.02 -8.08
C SER A 125 -1.27 3.00 -6.90
N TYR A 126 -0.72 1.84 -6.54
CA TYR A 126 0.06 1.68 -5.30
C TYR A 126 1.52 1.25 -5.48
N THR A 127 2.01 1.04 -6.70
CA THR A 127 3.39 0.57 -6.94
C THR A 127 4.31 1.61 -7.58
N HIS A 128 3.87 2.85 -7.74
CA HIS A 128 4.67 3.91 -8.42
C HIS A 128 4.84 5.17 -7.59
#